data_ebcb2686817ed68410d23b18d01a1b0a
#
_entry.id   ebcb2686817ed68410d23b18d01a1b0a
#
_cell.length_a   1.000
_cell.length_b   1.000
_cell.length_c   1.000
_cell.angle_alpha   90.00
_cell.angle_beta   90.00
_cell.angle_gamma   90.00
#
_symmetry.space_group_name_H-M   'P 1'
#
loop_
_entity.id
_entity.type
_entity.pdbx_description
1 polymer ?
#
loop_
_entity_poly.entity_id
_entity_poly.type
_entity_poly.pdbx_seq_one_letter_code
_entity_poly.pdbx_strand_id
1 'polypeptide(L)'
;STDECATFYDNRNFTLQWCIISESLANSIHEKGAHGYGGIWGGQGASFHHNLLAHHTNRTPRLCGSRYTGKPEEEKVDLFNNVIYNYGSDGAYAGEGGSYNFINNYYKPGPFSATKGSYKRLFTAYADDGKNNNKAGVHGVFYFDGNYMDPTCSSLTDKQKEALYKVNRDNAYGLVIKKEFAPEDEVLSSKIFDIAERASLQPAKKAYKDVLEFAGASYRRDAVDQRIVEETKKGKYTYEGSHGSTNGMIDQPKDVGGWPEYKTTTAPADTDGDGMPDEWEKKNGLNPNDPADGTVYGLSKEYTNLEVYMNSLVNHLFPQK
;
A
#
# COMPACT_ATOMS: atom_id res chain seq x y z
N SER A 1 -7.99 -0.06 -12.27
CA SER A 1 -7.36 -1.10 -13.09
C SER A 1 -8.24 -2.32 -13.20
N THR A 2 -8.14 -3.04 -14.30
CA THR A 2 -8.83 -4.31 -14.53
C THR A 2 -8.07 -5.51 -13.96
N ASP A 3 -6.84 -5.35 -13.54
CA ASP A 3 -5.98 -6.30 -12.83
C ASP A 3 -5.40 -5.60 -11.60
N GLU A 4 -4.09 -5.55 -11.38
CA GLU A 4 -3.49 -4.82 -10.26
C GLU A 4 -3.51 -3.30 -10.46
N CYS A 5 -3.81 -2.57 -9.39
CA CYS A 5 -3.74 -1.11 -9.39
C CYS A 5 -2.30 -0.57 -9.31
N ALA A 6 -1.42 -1.26 -8.55
CA ALA A 6 -0.07 -0.78 -8.28
C ALA A 6 0.89 -1.95 -8.06
N THR A 7 1.75 -2.21 -9.03
CA THR A 7 2.67 -3.35 -9.02
C THR A 7 4.12 -2.88 -9.07
N PHE A 8 4.90 -3.27 -8.05
CA PHE A 8 6.31 -2.89 -7.88
C PHE A 8 7.10 -4.09 -7.35
N TYR A 9 7.90 -4.71 -8.19
CA TYR A 9 8.82 -5.79 -7.81
C TYR A 9 10.05 -5.81 -8.73
N ASP A 10 11.02 -6.65 -8.43
CA ASP A 10 12.30 -6.73 -9.14
C ASP A 10 13.01 -5.36 -9.25
N ASN A 11 12.95 -4.61 -8.16
CA ASN A 11 13.55 -3.28 -7.99
C ASN A 11 14.59 -3.31 -6.88
N ARG A 12 15.38 -2.25 -6.76
CA ARG A 12 16.37 -2.07 -5.68
C ARG A 12 16.15 -0.75 -4.96
N ASN A 13 16.22 -0.78 -3.61
CA ASN A 13 16.12 0.42 -2.77
C ASN A 13 14.87 1.26 -3.09
N PHE A 14 13.77 0.60 -3.38
CA PHE A 14 12.51 1.24 -3.76
C PHE A 14 11.69 1.61 -2.53
N THR A 15 11.09 2.80 -2.57
CA THR A 15 10.13 3.22 -1.53
C THR A 15 8.81 3.64 -2.16
N LEU A 16 7.70 3.08 -1.68
CA LEU A 16 6.34 3.54 -1.94
C LEU A 16 5.74 4.04 -0.63
N GLN A 17 5.40 5.32 -0.58
CA GLN A 17 4.89 5.94 0.65
C GLN A 17 3.77 6.93 0.38
N TRP A 18 2.87 7.07 1.34
CA TRP A 18 1.79 8.06 1.36
C TRP A 18 0.87 8.02 0.14
N CYS A 19 0.68 6.86 -0.46
CA CYS A 19 -0.19 6.68 -1.62
C CYS A 19 -1.57 6.17 -1.20
N ILE A 20 -2.60 6.53 -1.98
CA ILE A 20 -3.90 5.87 -1.97
C ILE A 20 -3.96 4.93 -3.18
N ILE A 21 -4.19 3.65 -2.92
CA ILE A 21 -4.36 2.60 -3.92
C ILE A 21 -5.73 1.98 -3.65
N SER A 22 -6.69 2.22 -4.53
CA SER A 22 -8.06 1.86 -4.23
C SER A 22 -8.87 1.44 -5.46
N GLU A 23 -9.98 0.77 -5.20
CA GLU A 23 -11.04 0.47 -6.17
C GLU A 23 -10.53 -0.20 -7.45
N SER A 24 -9.80 -1.28 -7.30
CA SER A 24 -9.56 -2.19 -8.42
C SER A 24 -10.88 -2.77 -8.94
N LEU A 25 -11.01 -2.85 -10.28
CA LEU A 25 -12.27 -3.23 -10.94
C LEU A 25 -12.48 -4.75 -10.86
N ALA A 26 -13.50 -5.18 -10.14
CA ALA A 26 -13.70 -6.59 -9.79
C ALA A 26 -14.24 -7.43 -10.94
N ASN A 27 -15.47 -7.16 -11.42
CA ASN A 27 -16.07 -7.85 -12.57
C ASN A 27 -15.97 -6.96 -13.83
N SER A 28 -14.73 -6.69 -14.23
CA SER A 28 -14.40 -5.84 -15.37
C SER A 28 -14.34 -6.64 -16.69
N ILE A 29 -13.86 -5.98 -17.74
CA ILE A 29 -13.65 -6.58 -19.06
C ILE A 29 -12.39 -7.42 -19.18
N HIS A 30 -11.73 -7.77 -18.06
CA HIS A 30 -10.49 -8.55 -18.08
C HIS A 30 -10.73 -9.94 -18.68
N GLU A 31 -9.87 -10.37 -19.62
CA GLU A 31 -10.02 -11.62 -20.37
C GLU A 31 -10.07 -12.89 -19.50
N LYS A 32 -9.41 -12.87 -18.32
CA LYS A 32 -9.40 -13.98 -17.35
C LYS A 32 -10.60 -13.96 -16.40
N GLY A 33 -11.58 -13.08 -16.61
CA GLY A 33 -12.77 -12.93 -15.76
C GLY A 33 -12.55 -12.03 -14.54
N ALA A 34 -13.25 -12.30 -13.44
CA ALA A 34 -13.24 -11.46 -12.26
C ALA A 34 -11.85 -11.32 -11.63
N HIS A 35 -11.44 -10.07 -11.40
CA HIS A 35 -10.16 -9.68 -10.80
C HIS A 35 -10.38 -8.66 -9.68
N GLY A 36 -9.79 -7.48 -9.73
CA GLY A 36 -9.96 -6.43 -8.73
C GLY A 36 -8.87 -6.49 -7.65
N TYR A 37 -7.60 -6.41 -8.07
CA TYR A 37 -6.44 -6.64 -7.23
C TYR A 37 -5.70 -5.35 -6.87
N GLY A 38 -5.19 -5.27 -5.63
CA GLY A 38 -4.41 -4.14 -5.16
C GLY A 38 -3.06 -4.03 -5.85
N GLY A 39 -2.17 -4.99 -5.65
CA GLY A 39 -0.87 -4.97 -6.30
C GLY A 39 0.03 -6.15 -5.99
N ILE A 40 1.10 -6.30 -6.77
CA ILE A 40 2.20 -7.23 -6.51
C ILE A 40 3.41 -6.40 -6.08
N TRP A 41 3.89 -6.64 -4.85
CA TRP A 41 4.97 -5.88 -4.24
C TRP A 41 6.16 -6.78 -3.94
N GLY A 42 7.36 -6.24 -4.05
CA GLY A 42 8.59 -6.95 -3.77
C GLY A 42 9.81 -6.08 -4.05
N GLY A 43 11.01 -6.64 -3.90
CA GLY A 43 12.26 -5.99 -4.28
C GLY A 43 13.40 -6.26 -3.32
N GLN A 44 14.53 -5.72 -3.67
CA GLN A 44 15.82 -5.90 -3.01
C GLN A 44 16.13 -4.67 -2.15
N GLY A 45 15.65 -4.68 -0.89
CA GLY A 45 15.68 -3.54 0.01
C GLY A 45 14.52 -2.58 -0.25
N ALA A 46 13.32 -3.09 -0.52
CA ALA A 46 12.13 -2.28 -0.79
C ALA A 46 11.38 -1.95 0.50
N SER A 47 10.83 -0.73 0.57
CA SER A 47 9.99 -0.25 1.67
C SER A 47 8.63 0.22 1.18
N PHE A 48 7.57 -0.28 1.79
CA PHE A 48 6.20 0.10 1.54
C PHE A 48 5.57 0.58 2.84
N HIS A 49 5.31 1.90 2.96
CA HIS A 49 4.84 2.42 4.23
C HIS A 49 3.86 3.59 4.09
N HIS A 50 3.02 3.75 5.08
CA HIS A 50 2.03 4.83 5.16
C HIS A 50 1.12 4.93 3.92
N ASN A 51 0.84 3.80 3.27
CA ASN A 51 -0.09 3.73 2.15
C ASN A 51 -1.47 3.32 2.64
N LEU A 52 -2.51 3.78 1.94
CA LEU A 52 -3.87 3.28 2.06
C LEU A 52 -4.19 2.35 0.89
N LEU A 53 -4.46 1.08 1.19
CA LEU A 53 -5.05 0.12 0.25
C LEU A 53 -6.51 -0.06 0.62
N ALA A 54 -7.45 0.21 -0.31
CA ALA A 54 -8.87 0.15 -0.01
C ALA A 54 -9.70 -0.45 -1.14
N HIS A 55 -10.68 -1.27 -0.78
CA HIS A 55 -11.65 -1.87 -1.71
C HIS A 55 -11.00 -2.71 -2.81
N HIS A 56 -10.25 -3.74 -2.40
CA HIS A 56 -9.65 -4.72 -3.29
C HIS A 56 -10.18 -6.12 -3.00
N THR A 57 -10.49 -6.87 -4.04
CA THR A 57 -10.95 -8.26 -3.90
C THR A 57 -9.82 -9.16 -3.41
N ASN A 58 -8.56 -8.84 -3.72
CA ASN A 58 -7.36 -9.59 -3.34
C ASN A 58 -6.08 -8.75 -3.51
N ARG A 59 -4.92 -9.31 -3.20
CA ARG A 59 -3.58 -8.73 -3.39
C ARG A 59 -3.37 -7.39 -2.66
N THR A 60 -3.48 -7.44 -1.33
CA THR A 60 -3.31 -6.25 -0.47
C THR A 60 -2.12 -6.33 0.49
N PRO A 61 -0.90 -6.52 -0.03
CA PRO A 61 -0.49 -6.91 -1.39
C PRO A 61 -0.31 -8.43 -1.58
N ARG A 62 -0.13 -8.91 -2.83
CA ARG A 62 0.62 -10.12 -3.11
C ARG A 62 2.11 -9.79 -3.00
N LEU A 63 2.89 -10.56 -2.26
CA LEU A 63 4.35 -10.44 -2.30
C LEU A 63 4.90 -11.24 -3.50
N CYS A 64 5.74 -10.60 -4.31
CA CYS A 64 6.32 -11.24 -5.50
C CYS A 64 7.17 -12.44 -5.13
N GLY A 65 7.94 -12.30 -4.05
CA GLY A 65 9.00 -13.25 -3.75
C GLY A 65 10.11 -13.21 -4.79
N SER A 66 11.04 -14.12 -4.64
CA SER A 66 12.15 -14.27 -5.57
C SER A 66 11.81 -15.12 -6.81
N ARG A 67 10.53 -15.40 -7.05
CA ARG A 67 10.11 -16.35 -8.10
C ARG A 67 10.62 -16.01 -9.50
N TYR A 68 10.86 -14.74 -9.81
CA TYR A 68 11.40 -14.33 -11.12
C TYR A 68 12.91 -14.09 -11.10
N THR A 69 13.48 -13.71 -9.97
CA THR A 69 14.93 -13.54 -9.83
C THR A 69 15.64 -14.85 -9.53
N GLY A 70 15.00 -15.80 -8.86
CA GLY A 70 15.62 -17.03 -8.35
C GLY A 70 16.63 -16.78 -7.23
N LYS A 71 16.56 -15.62 -6.56
CA LYS A 71 17.53 -15.16 -5.54
C LYS A 71 16.82 -14.78 -4.25
N PRO A 72 16.37 -15.76 -3.45
CA PRO A 72 15.64 -15.50 -2.22
C PRO A 72 16.42 -14.68 -1.19
N GLU A 73 17.75 -14.75 -1.19
CA GLU A 73 18.62 -13.99 -0.30
C GLU A 73 18.64 -12.47 -0.61
N GLU A 74 18.33 -12.08 -1.86
CA GLU A 74 18.26 -10.68 -2.28
C GLU A 74 16.87 -10.08 -2.05
N GLU A 75 15.80 -10.86 -2.05
CA GLU A 75 14.42 -10.37 -1.84
C GLU A 75 14.22 -9.97 -0.39
N LYS A 76 14.09 -8.67 -0.13
CA LYS A 76 14.00 -8.08 1.22
C LYS A 76 13.02 -6.93 1.21
N VAL A 77 11.93 -7.05 1.99
CA VAL A 77 10.83 -6.09 1.94
C VAL A 77 10.36 -5.68 3.33
N ASP A 78 10.29 -4.38 3.56
CA ASP A 78 9.65 -3.77 4.73
C ASP A 78 8.23 -3.31 4.39
N LEU A 79 7.23 -3.80 5.14
CA LEU A 79 5.86 -3.32 5.09
C LEU A 79 5.48 -2.79 6.47
N PHE A 80 5.42 -1.48 6.63
CA PHE A 80 5.12 -0.89 7.94
C PHE A 80 4.18 0.31 7.85
N ASN A 81 3.36 0.46 8.86
CA ASN A 81 2.44 1.60 9.01
C ASN A 81 1.47 1.81 7.83
N ASN A 82 1.19 0.78 7.02
CA ASN A 82 0.16 0.84 6.00
C ASN A 82 -1.22 0.67 6.62
N VAL A 83 -2.24 1.18 5.93
CA VAL A 83 -3.65 0.98 6.25
C VAL A 83 -4.28 0.13 5.17
N ILE A 84 -4.90 -0.97 5.54
CA ILE A 84 -5.56 -1.90 4.64
C ILE A 84 -7.04 -1.97 5.00
N TYR A 85 -7.90 -1.49 4.12
CA TYR A 85 -9.33 -1.41 4.35
C TYR A 85 -10.13 -2.23 3.34
N ASN A 86 -11.17 -2.91 3.84
CA ASN A 86 -12.18 -3.61 3.05
C ASN A 86 -11.58 -4.57 2.01
N TYR A 87 -10.62 -5.37 2.43
CA TYR A 87 -9.91 -6.37 1.65
C TYR A 87 -10.67 -7.71 1.60
N GLY A 88 -10.41 -8.50 0.55
CA GLY A 88 -11.06 -9.80 0.38
C GLY A 88 -10.11 -10.97 0.12
N SER A 89 -10.65 -12.07 -0.27
CA SER A 89 -9.99 -13.34 -0.62
C SER A 89 -8.83 -13.72 0.32
N ASP A 90 -7.58 -13.76 -0.13
CA ASP A 90 -6.42 -14.04 0.72
C ASP A 90 -5.88 -12.81 1.44
N GLY A 91 -6.33 -11.60 1.07
CA GLY A 91 -5.76 -10.36 1.58
C GLY A 91 -4.33 -10.16 1.08
N ALA A 92 -3.36 -10.16 2.00
CA ALA A 92 -1.95 -10.22 1.67
C ALA A 92 -1.47 -11.68 1.65
N TYR A 93 -0.66 -12.06 0.65
CA TYR A 93 -0.24 -13.46 0.50
C TYR A 93 1.01 -13.64 -0.36
N ALA A 94 1.45 -14.89 -0.46
CA ALA A 94 2.54 -15.42 -1.28
C ALA A 94 3.93 -15.32 -0.66
N GLY A 95 4.87 -14.53 -1.22
CA GLY A 95 6.21 -14.38 -0.67
C GLY A 95 7.07 -15.61 -0.85
N GLU A 96 7.08 -16.19 -2.05
CA GLU A 96 7.87 -17.36 -2.40
C GLU A 96 9.38 -17.02 -2.48
N GLY A 97 10.06 -17.11 -1.32
CA GLY A 97 11.47 -16.73 -1.12
C GLY A 97 11.65 -15.24 -0.77
N GLY A 98 12.47 -14.98 0.24
CA GLY A 98 12.79 -13.65 0.72
C GLY A 98 12.64 -13.47 2.22
N SER A 99 12.93 -12.26 2.70
CA SER A 99 12.80 -11.82 4.09
C SER A 99 11.88 -10.61 4.19
N TYR A 100 10.87 -10.71 5.06
CA TYR A 100 9.78 -9.75 5.10
C TYR A 100 9.50 -9.26 6.52
N ASN A 101 9.37 -7.95 6.71
CA ASN A 101 8.87 -7.36 7.94
C ASN A 101 7.45 -6.82 7.74
N PHE A 102 6.53 -7.18 8.63
CA PHE A 102 5.19 -6.61 8.75
C PHE A 102 5.07 -5.94 10.10
N ILE A 103 5.18 -4.60 10.13
CA ILE A 103 5.31 -3.87 11.39
C ILE A 103 4.25 -2.77 11.48
N ASN A 104 3.49 -2.78 12.57
CA ASN A 104 2.56 -1.70 12.90
C ASN A 104 1.59 -1.32 11.76
N ASN A 105 1.22 -2.25 10.88
CA ASN A 105 0.18 -2.00 9.89
C ASN A 105 -1.20 -2.03 10.55
N TYR A 106 -2.13 -1.23 10.02
CA TYR A 106 -3.51 -1.17 10.50
C TYR A 106 -4.45 -1.84 9.49
N TYR A 107 -5.08 -2.92 9.89
CA TYR A 107 -6.04 -3.65 9.09
C TYR A 107 -7.45 -3.34 9.58
N LYS A 108 -8.29 -2.83 8.69
CA LYS A 108 -9.69 -2.53 8.97
C LYS A 108 -10.60 -3.37 8.09
N PRO A 109 -11.05 -4.54 8.58
CA PRO A 109 -12.04 -5.33 7.86
C PRO A 109 -13.30 -4.49 7.63
N GLY A 110 -13.69 -4.36 6.36
CA GLY A 110 -14.92 -3.67 5.96
C GLY A 110 -16.05 -4.65 5.67
N PRO A 111 -17.18 -4.16 5.08
CA PRO A 111 -18.33 -4.99 4.73
C PRO A 111 -17.98 -6.18 3.81
N PHE A 112 -17.10 -5.99 2.82
CA PHE A 112 -16.65 -7.09 1.96
C PHE A 112 -15.78 -8.07 2.75
N SER A 113 -14.83 -7.59 3.54
CA SER A 113 -13.97 -8.43 4.37
C SER A 113 -14.78 -9.33 5.30
N ALA A 114 -15.85 -8.80 5.90
CA ALA A 114 -16.73 -9.54 6.82
C ALA A 114 -17.39 -10.76 6.16
N THR A 115 -17.56 -10.76 4.83
CA THR A 115 -18.11 -11.90 4.07
C THR A 115 -17.07 -12.98 3.76
N LYS A 116 -15.76 -12.74 4.01
CA LYS A 116 -14.65 -13.62 3.64
C LYS A 116 -14.06 -14.31 4.88
N GLY A 117 -13.59 -15.54 4.71
CA GLY A 117 -12.86 -16.25 5.77
C GLY A 117 -11.51 -15.60 6.12
N SER A 118 -11.00 -14.76 5.23
CA SER A 118 -9.73 -14.03 5.35
C SER A 118 -9.80 -12.76 6.20
N TYR A 119 -10.96 -12.36 6.71
CA TYR A 119 -11.15 -11.12 7.48
C TYR A 119 -10.13 -10.93 8.63
N LYS A 120 -9.60 -12.01 9.18
CA LYS A 120 -8.63 -12.03 10.30
C LYS A 120 -7.19 -12.32 9.88
N ARG A 121 -6.90 -12.42 8.59
CA ARG A 121 -5.55 -12.74 8.10
C ARG A 121 -4.71 -11.48 7.96
N LEU A 122 -3.51 -11.52 8.50
CA LEU A 122 -2.46 -10.56 8.18
C LEU A 122 -1.76 -10.99 6.88
N PHE A 123 -1.51 -12.31 6.75
CA PHE A 123 -0.79 -12.86 5.61
C PHE A 123 -1.06 -14.35 5.40
N THR A 124 -0.99 -14.81 4.15
CA THR A 124 -0.96 -16.24 3.81
C THR A 124 0.36 -16.56 3.11
N ALA A 125 1.26 -17.27 3.78
CA ALA A 125 2.57 -17.64 3.24
C ALA A 125 2.44 -18.82 2.26
N TYR A 126 3.09 -18.69 1.10
CA TYR A 126 3.21 -19.72 0.08
C TYR A 126 4.67 -20.15 -0.09
N ALA A 127 4.87 -21.40 -0.51
CA ALA A 127 6.11 -21.85 -1.10
C ALA A 127 5.97 -21.90 -2.62
N ASP A 128 7.10 -21.76 -3.32
CA ASP A 128 7.14 -21.81 -4.79
C ASP A 128 6.82 -23.23 -5.29
N ASP A 129 6.11 -23.34 -6.38
CA ASP A 129 5.75 -24.62 -7.02
C ASP A 129 6.78 -25.10 -8.05
N GLY A 130 7.88 -24.35 -8.24
CA GLY A 130 8.99 -24.68 -9.15
C GLY A 130 8.73 -24.37 -10.62
N LYS A 131 7.65 -23.64 -10.95
CA LYS A 131 7.33 -23.27 -12.34
C LYS A 131 7.99 -21.99 -12.83
N ASN A 132 8.61 -21.24 -11.91
CA ASN A 132 9.35 -20.02 -12.20
C ASN A 132 10.87 -20.27 -11.99
N ASN A 133 11.62 -19.26 -11.56
CA ASN A 133 13.07 -19.39 -11.39
C ASN A 133 13.48 -19.99 -10.02
N ASN A 134 12.57 -20.05 -9.06
CA ASN A 134 12.81 -20.75 -7.81
C ASN A 134 12.65 -22.27 -7.97
N LYS A 135 13.30 -23.03 -7.09
CA LYS A 135 12.98 -24.46 -6.91
C LYS A 135 11.67 -24.60 -6.13
N ALA A 136 10.96 -25.71 -6.38
CA ALA A 136 9.79 -26.06 -5.57
C ALA A 136 10.16 -26.12 -4.08
N GLY A 137 9.29 -25.59 -3.21
CA GLY A 137 9.48 -25.52 -1.77
C GLY A 137 10.23 -24.27 -1.27
N VAL A 138 10.79 -23.44 -2.13
CA VAL A 138 11.36 -22.15 -1.71
C VAL A 138 10.26 -21.26 -1.16
N HIS A 139 10.44 -20.79 0.07
CA HIS A 139 9.48 -19.91 0.77
C HIS A 139 10.18 -18.73 1.44
N GLY A 140 9.42 -17.71 1.78
CA GLY A 140 9.90 -16.56 2.54
C GLY A 140 9.88 -16.77 4.04
N VAL A 141 10.60 -15.91 4.75
CA VAL A 141 10.61 -15.83 6.22
C VAL A 141 10.05 -14.47 6.64
N PHE A 142 9.14 -14.49 7.62
CA PHE A 142 8.33 -13.32 7.97
C PHE A 142 8.52 -12.93 9.44
N TYR A 143 8.66 -11.63 9.68
CA TYR A 143 8.60 -11.03 11.00
C TYR A 143 7.32 -10.22 11.13
N PHE A 144 6.54 -10.44 12.20
CA PHE A 144 5.31 -9.70 12.49
C PHE A 144 5.39 -9.08 13.87
N ASP A 145 5.12 -7.77 13.95
CA ASP A 145 5.03 -7.08 15.23
C ASP A 145 4.11 -5.87 15.16
N GLY A 146 3.33 -5.63 16.21
CA GLY A 146 2.51 -4.43 16.39
C GLY A 146 1.39 -4.22 15.37
N ASN A 147 1.12 -5.17 14.47
CA ASN A 147 0.01 -5.05 13.52
C ASN A 147 -1.32 -5.10 14.27
N TYR A 148 -2.24 -4.23 13.90
CA TYR A 148 -3.53 -4.08 14.56
C TYR A 148 -4.69 -4.35 13.61
N MET A 149 -5.62 -5.20 14.02
CA MET A 149 -6.87 -5.47 13.31
C MET A 149 -8.03 -4.78 14.03
N ASP A 150 -8.73 -3.89 13.32
CA ASP A 150 -9.81 -3.07 13.86
C ASP A 150 -11.12 -3.88 13.95
N PRO A 151 -11.67 -4.12 15.16
CA PRO A 151 -12.90 -4.85 15.34
C PRO A 151 -14.17 -3.98 15.23
N THR A 152 -14.06 -2.70 14.87
CA THR A 152 -15.18 -1.74 14.96
C THR A 152 -16.17 -1.80 13.80
N CYS A 153 -15.89 -2.53 12.72
CA CYS A 153 -16.82 -2.65 11.60
C CYS A 153 -18.15 -3.30 12.06
N SER A 154 -19.26 -2.63 11.76
CA SER A 154 -20.60 -3.08 12.14
C SER A 154 -21.06 -4.37 11.44
N SER A 155 -20.44 -4.71 10.32
CA SER A 155 -20.70 -5.96 9.58
C SER A 155 -20.06 -7.20 10.20
N LEU A 156 -19.17 -7.02 11.18
CA LEU A 156 -18.52 -8.15 11.88
C LEU A 156 -19.43 -8.71 12.96
N THR A 157 -19.57 -10.03 12.99
CA THR A 157 -20.19 -10.75 14.10
C THR A 157 -19.29 -10.72 15.34
N ASP A 158 -19.84 -10.96 16.54
CA ASP A 158 -19.04 -10.98 17.76
C ASP A 158 -17.96 -12.07 17.75
N LYS A 159 -18.24 -13.22 17.13
CA LYS A 159 -17.25 -14.29 16.91
C LYS A 159 -16.10 -13.81 16.03
N GLN A 160 -16.39 -13.00 15.01
CA GLN A 160 -15.35 -12.42 14.14
C GLN A 160 -14.52 -11.38 14.90
N LYS A 161 -15.14 -10.50 15.66
CA LYS A 161 -14.42 -9.52 16.52
C LYS A 161 -13.49 -10.22 17.52
N GLU A 162 -13.96 -11.31 18.17
CA GLU A 162 -13.11 -12.09 19.08
C GLU A 162 -11.87 -12.68 18.38
N ALA A 163 -12.03 -13.12 17.12
CA ALA A 163 -10.89 -13.60 16.35
C ALA A 163 -9.87 -12.48 16.05
N LEU A 164 -10.33 -11.23 15.78
CA LEU A 164 -9.43 -10.08 15.60
C LEU A 164 -8.69 -9.73 16.89
N TYR A 165 -9.35 -9.80 18.05
CA TYR A 165 -8.68 -9.60 19.34
C TYR A 165 -7.58 -10.63 19.60
N LYS A 166 -7.71 -11.87 19.11
CA LYS A 166 -6.64 -12.87 19.19
C LYS A 166 -5.42 -12.45 18.36
N VAL A 167 -5.64 -12.01 17.14
CA VAL A 167 -4.55 -11.49 16.28
C VAL A 167 -3.88 -10.26 16.89
N ASN A 168 -4.64 -9.38 17.54
CA ASN A 168 -4.09 -8.19 18.21
C ASN A 168 -3.24 -8.52 19.45
N ARG A 169 -3.49 -9.65 20.11
CA ARG A 169 -2.66 -10.14 21.22
C ARG A 169 -1.40 -10.83 20.76
N ASP A 170 -1.48 -11.52 19.64
CA ASP A 170 -0.36 -12.23 19.03
C ASP A 170 -0.58 -12.28 17.51
N ASN A 171 0.26 -11.56 16.76
CA ASN A 171 0.14 -11.47 15.31
C ASN A 171 0.30 -12.82 14.58
N ALA A 172 0.94 -13.81 15.19
CA ALA A 172 1.05 -15.15 14.62
C ALA A 172 -0.32 -15.79 14.33
N TYR A 173 -1.37 -15.46 15.10
CA TYR A 173 -2.74 -15.89 14.80
C TYR A 173 -3.32 -15.35 13.49
N GLY A 174 -2.72 -14.31 12.93
CA GLY A 174 -3.08 -13.74 11.63
C GLY A 174 -2.31 -14.35 10.46
N LEU A 175 -1.34 -15.21 10.70
CA LEU A 175 -0.58 -15.91 9.68
C LEU A 175 -1.23 -17.25 9.33
N VAL A 176 -1.33 -17.53 8.04
CA VAL A 176 -1.71 -18.84 7.48
C VAL A 176 -0.55 -19.37 6.66
N ILE A 177 -0.12 -20.58 6.97
CA ILE A 177 0.97 -21.26 6.24
C ILE A 177 0.35 -22.37 5.41
N LYS A 178 0.70 -22.45 4.13
CA LYS A 178 0.30 -23.55 3.24
C LYS A 178 1.14 -24.78 3.58
N LYS A 179 0.56 -25.73 4.32
CA LYS A 179 1.25 -26.89 4.91
C LYS A 179 1.94 -27.81 3.89
N GLU A 180 1.45 -27.86 2.66
CA GLU A 180 2.02 -28.67 1.59
C GLU A 180 3.42 -28.22 1.14
N PHE A 181 3.83 -26.98 1.50
CA PHE A 181 5.07 -26.38 0.98
C PHE A 181 6.07 -25.95 2.07
N ALA A 182 5.62 -25.59 3.28
CA ALA A 182 6.52 -25.04 4.28
C ALA A 182 6.19 -25.53 5.70
N PRO A 183 7.21 -26.06 6.44
CA PRO A 183 7.11 -26.32 7.87
C PRO A 183 6.87 -25.01 8.65
N GLU A 184 6.04 -25.04 9.68
CA GLU A 184 5.64 -23.84 10.43
C GLU A 184 6.82 -23.11 11.10
N ASP A 185 7.78 -23.84 11.62
CA ASP A 185 8.92 -23.33 12.40
C ASP A 185 9.93 -22.56 11.55
N GLU A 186 9.93 -22.74 10.23
CA GLU A 186 10.87 -22.09 9.31
C GLU A 186 10.30 -20.83 8.65
N VAL A 187 9.01 -20.53 8.86
CA VAL A 187 8.32 -19.41 8.21
C VAL A 187 8.31 -18.14 9.06
N LEU A 188 8.41 -18.27 10.38
CA LEU A 188 8.39 -17.13 11.32
C LEU A 188 9.79 -16.81 11.83
N SER A 189 10.16 -15.52 11.74
CA SER A 189 11.34 -14.99 12.41
C SER A 189 10.95 -14.38 13.76
N SER A 190 11.75 -14.66 14.79
CA SER A 190 11.66 -13.97 16.10
C SER A 190 12.40 -12.63 16.13
N LYS A 191 13.10 -12.27 15.05
CA LYS A 191 13.89 -11.05 14.95
C LYS A 191 13.51 -10.27 13.69
N ILE A 192 13.45 -8.96 13.84
CA ILE A 192 13.29 -8.04 12.70
C ILE A 192 14.50 -8.18 11.76
N PHE A 193 14.20 -8.14 10.45
CA PHE A 193 15.26 -8.10 9.44
C PHE A 193 15.76 -6.67 9.26
N ASP A 194 17.06 -6.52 9.09
CA ASP A 194 17.68 -5.27 8.67
C ASP A 194 17.59 -5.17 7.15
N ILE A 195 16.64 -4.37 6.64
CA ILE A 195 16.32 -4.27 5.22
C ILE A 195 16.68 -2.91 4.65
N ALA A 196 16.21 -1.86 5.28
CA ALA A 196 16.45 -0.48 4.89
C ALA A 196 16.36 0.43 6.11
N GLU A 197 16.92 1.64 6.00
CA GLU A 197 16.68 2.67 7.02
C GLU A 197 15.19 3.01 7.02
N ARG A 198 14.55 2.86 8.17
CA ARG A 198 13.11 3.13 8.31
C ARG A 198 12.91 4.58 8.70
N ALA A 199 12.02 5.27 7.98
CA ALA A 199 11.34 6.42 8.53
C ALA A 199 10.72 6.05 9.89
N SER A 200 10.45 7.02 10.75
CA SER A 200 9.99 6.75 12.12
C SER A 200 8.82 5.75 12.15
N LEU A 201 9.01 4.62 12.81
CA LEU A 201 7.93 3.66 13.07
C LEU A 201 6.93 4.28 14.04
N GLN A 202 5.66 4.18 13.71
CA GLN A 202 4.56 4.65 14.53
C GLN A 202 3.72 3.47 15.03
N PRO A 203 3.10 3.56 16.23
CA PRO A 203 2.06 2.60 16.59
C PRO A 203 0.95 2.55 15.53
N ALA A 204 0.43 1.37 15.19
CA ALA A 204 -0.55 1.18 14.09
C ALA A 204 -1.74 2.14 14.15
N LYS A 205 -2.28 2.43 15.33
CA LYS A 205 -3.40 3.37 15.52
C LYS A 205 -3.03 4.84 15.23
N LYS A 206 -1.77 5.23 15.43
CA LYS A 206 -1.30 6.55 15.05
C LYS A 206 -1.09 6.61 13.53
N ALA A 207 -0.44 5.62 12.96
CA ALA A 207 -0.28 5.50 11.51
C ALA A 207 -1.61 5.55 10.77
N TYR A 208 -2.65 4.88 11.30
CA TYR A 208 -4.00 4.96 10.74
C TYR A 208 -4.51 6.40 10.62
N LYS A 209 -4.34 7.23 11.66
CA LYS A 209 -4.77 8.62 11.62
C LYS A 209 -3.97 9.43 10.61
N ASP A 210 -2.64 9.29 10.65
CA ASP A 210 -1.74 10.02 9.78
C ASP A 210 -1.95 9.64 8.30
N VAL A 211 -2.13 8.35 8.00
CA VAL A 211 -2.41 7.88 6.63
C VAL A 211 -3.73 8.46 6.11
N LEU A 212 -4.79 8.46 6.91
CA LEU A 212 -6.06 9.06 6.49
C LEU A 212 -5.97 10.58 6.31
N GLU A 213 -5.06 11.23 7.01
CA GLU A 213 -4.85 12.68 6.89
C GLU A 213 -3.95 13.01 5.70
N PHE A 214 -2.85 12.29 5.48
CA PHE A 214 -1.77 12.71 4.59
C PHE A 214 -1.59 11.87 3.33
N ALA A 215 -2.12 10.66 3.22
CA ALA A 215 -1.95 9.84 2.01
C ALA A 215 -2.71 10.40 0.80
N GLY A 216 -2.22 10.09 -0.40
CA GLY A 216 -2.77 10.56 -1.67
C GLY A 216 -2.48 12.03 -1.93
N ALA A 217 -3.27 12.67 -2.77
CA ALA A 217 -3.14 14.09 -3.10
C ALA A 217 -3.61 14.98 -1.94
N SER A 218 -3.00 14.84 -0.77
CA SER A 218 -3.45 15.43 0.50
C SER A 218 -3.44 16.97 0.52
N TYR A 219 -2.62 17.61 -0.31
CA TYR A 219 -2.66 19.07 -0.51
C TYR A 219 -4.04 19.53 -1.01
N ARG A 220 -4.64 18.81 -1.95
CA ARG A 220 -5.98 19.05 -2.46
C ARG A 220 -6.58 17.75 -3.02
N ARG A 221 -7.19 16.96 -2.15
CA ARG A 221 -7.86 15.72 -2.57
C ARG A 221 -9.06 16.02 -3.44
N ASP A 222 -9.23 15.24 -4.50
CA ASP A 222 -10.45 15.22 -5.30
C ASP A 222 -11.60 14.47 -4.58
N ALA A 223 -12.75 14.41 -5.22
CA ALA A 223 -13.93 13.77 -4.65
C ALA A 223 -13.77 12.26 -4.44
N VAL A 224 -12.93 11.59 -5.25
CA VAL A 224 -12.67 10.15 -5.14
C VAL A 224 -11.81 9.88 -3.91
N ASP A 225 -10.67 10.56 -3.78
CA ASP A 225 -9.78 10.41 -2.62
C ASP A 225 -10.49 10.77 -1.30
N GLN A 226 -11.27 11.87 -1.30
CA GLN A 226 -12.06 12.27 -0.13
C GLN A 226 -13.04 11.18 0.29
N ARG A 227 -13.75 10.58 -0.68
CA ARG A 227 -14.70 9.50 -0.43
C ARG A 227 -14.01 8.25 0.12
N ILE A 228 -12.91 7.80 -0.48
CA ILE A 228 -12.16 6.62 -0.03
C ILE A 228 -11.66 6.79 1.42
N VAL A 229 -11.14 7.95 1.74
CA VAL A 229 -10.72 8.27 3.12
C VAL A 229 -11.89 8.23 4.09
N GLU A 230 -13.03 8.82 3.71
CA GLU A 230 -14.21 8.87 4.57
C GLU A 230 -14.87 7.49 4.74
N GLU A 231 -14.91 6.67 3.68
CA GLU A 231 -15.38 5.28 3.73
C GLU A 231 -14.50 4.43 4.66
N THR A 232 -13.17 4.57 4.52
CA THR A 232 -12.20 3.91 5.41
C THR A 232 -12.42 4.34 6.86
N LYS A 233 -12.59 5.64 7.11
CA LYS A 233 -12.82 6.19 8.44
C LYS A 233 -14.10 5.64 9.08
N LYS A 234 -15.18 5.60 8.33
CA LYS A 234 -16.49 5.13 8.79
C LYS A 234 -16.63 3.60 8.81
N GLY A 235 -15.76 2.86 8.13
CA GLY A 235 -15.90 1.41 7.95
C GLY A 235 -17.10 1.03 7.07
N LYS A 236 -17.41 1.83 6.05
CA LYS A 236 -18.57 1.71 5.15
C LYS A 236 -18.14 1.82 3.70
N TYR A 237 -19.08 1.70 2.80
CA TYR A 237 -18.91 1.96 1.36
C TYR A 237 -20.10 2.79 0.85
N THR A 238 -19.92 3.44 -0.29
CA THR A 238 -20.94 4.25 -0.94
C THR A 238 -21.47 3.58 -2.20
N TYR A 239 -20.61 2.89 -2.95
CA TYR A 239 -20.93 2.34 -4.26
C TYR A 239 -20.70 0.84 -4.33
N GLU A 240 -21.37 0.21 -5.30
CA GLU A 240 -21.25 -1.20 -5.64
C GLU A 240 -21.09 -1.34 -7.16
N GLY A 241 -20.61 -2.50 -7.63
CA GLY A 241 -20.37 -2.76 -9.03
C GLY A 241 -21.66 -3.02 -9.82
N SER A 242 -21.76 -2.44 -11.01
CA SER A 242 -22.91 -2.62 -11.92
C SER A 242 -22.96 -4.01 -12.58
N HIS A 243 -21.88 -4.80 -12.50
CA HIS A 243 -21.81 -6.17 -13.02
C HIS A 243 -21.85 -7.21 -11.90
N GLY A 244 -22.42 -6.87 -10.74
CA GLY A 244 -22.72 -7.80 -9.65
C GLY A 244 -21.72 -7.78 -8.49
N SER A 245 -20.71 -6.95 -8.49
CA SER A 245 -19.87 -6.76 -7.32
C SER A 245 -20.59 -5.96 -6.23
N THR A 246 -20.37 -6.32 -4.97
CA THR A 246 -21.09 -5.78 -3.81
C THR A 246 -20.13 -5.37 -2.69
N ASN A 247 -20.67 -4.73 -1.64
CA ASN A 247 -19.96 -4.40 -0.42
C ASN A 247 -18.73 -3.49 -0.64
N GLY A 248 -18.82 -2.53 -1.56
CA GLY A 248 -17.76 -1.58 -1.86
C GLY A 248 -16.79 -2.00 -2.95
N MET A 249 -17.00 -3.16 -3.58
CA MET A 249 -16.28 -3.53 -4.80
C MET A 249 -17.00 -2.96 -6.01
N ILE A 250 -16.26 -2.37 -6.95
CA ILE A 250 -16.78 -1.78 -8.20
C ILE A 250 -16.28 -2.54 -9.42
N ASP A 251 -16.96 -2.40 -10.54
CA ASP A 251 -16.67 -3.14 -11.78
C ASP A 251 -16.14 -2.24 -12.89
N GLN A 252 -16.46 -0.97 -12.85
CA GLN A 252 -16.03 0.05 -13.82
C GLN A 252 -16.02 1.45 -13.19
N PRO A 253 -15.24 2.41 -13.74
CA PRO A 253 -15.17 3.77 -13.19
C PRO A 253 -16.54 4.48 -13.14
N LYS A 254 -17.45 4.14 -14.03
CA LYS A 254 -18.81 4.71 -14.08
C LYS A 254 -19.64 4.38 -12.84
N ASP A 255 -19.35 3.29 -12.14
CA ASP A 255 -20.05 2.88 -10.92
C ASP A 255 -19.89 3.93 -9.78
N VAL A 256 -18.82 4.70 -9.82
CA VAL A 256 -18.51 5.79 -8.87
C VAL A 256 -18.70 7.20 -9.47
N GLY A 257 -19.41 7.32 -10.58
CA GLY A 257 -19.64 8.58 -11.26
C GLY A 257 -18.60 8.95 -12.32
N GLY A 258 -17.64 8.07 -12.62
CA GLY A 258 -16.58 8.29 -13.60
C GLY A 258 -15.41 9.10 -13.03
N TRP A 259 -14.66 9.73 -13.93
CA TRP A 259 -13.52 10.54 -13.56
C TRP A 259 -13.97 11.91 -13.06
N PRO A 260 -13.40 12.42 -11.95
CA PRO A 260 -13.75 13.75 -11.46
C PRO A 260 -13.31 14.83 -12.45
N GLU A 261 -14.10 15.91 -12.52
CA GLU A 261 -13.76 17.07 -13.31
C GLU A 261 -12.79 17.97 -12.52
N TYR A 262 -11.56 18.12 -13.02
CA TYR A 262 -10.55 18.92 -12.37
C TYR A 262 -10.68 20.38 -12.80
N LYS A 263 -10.94 21.27 -11.82
CA LYS A 263 -10.90 22.72 -12.03
C LYS A 263 -9.45 23.19 -11.89
N THR A 264 -8.81 23.48 -13.00
CA THR A 264 -7.48 24.08 -13.01
C THR A 264 -7.55 25.60 -12.84
N THR A 265 -6.57 26.16 -12.15
CA THR A 265 -6.31 27.60 -12.14
C THR A 265 -5.19 27.93 -13.11
N THR A 266 -4.96 29.22 -13.39
CA THR A 266 -3.77 29.63 -14.15
C THR A 266 -2.52 29.17 -13.41
N ALA A 267 -1.65 28.44 -14.12
CA ALA A 267 -0.37 28.04 -13.59
C ALA A 267 0.51 29.28 -13.29
N PRO A 268 1.30 29.28 -12.21
CA PRO A 268 2.35 30.28 -12.04
C PRO A 268 3.27 30.35 -13.26
N ALA A 269 3.90 31.50 -13.49
CA ALA A 269 4.92 31.63 -14.53
C ALA A 269 6.11 30.69 -14.21
N ASP A 270 6.55 29.96 -15.19
CA ASP A 270 7.69 29.05 -15.21
C ASP A 270 8.34 29.27 -16.57
N THR A 271 9.35 30.17 -16.63
CA THR A 271 9.86 30.71 -17.88
C THR A 271 10.72 29.69 -18.62
N ASP A 272 11.46 28.86 -17.93
CA ASP A 272 12.36 27.88 -18.54
C ASP A 272 11.76 26.46 -18.60
N GLY A 273 10.61 26.23 -17.94
CA GLY A 273 9.83 25.00 -18.03
C GLY A 273 10.42 23.83 -17.24
N ASP A 274 11.15 24.10 -16.16
CA ASP A 274 11.76 23.07 -15.33
C ASP A 274 10.82 22.50 -14.22
N GLY A 275 9.65 23.13 -14.05
CA GLY A 275 8.63 22.74 -13.08
C GLY A 275 8.66 23.55 -11.80
N MET A 276 9.56 24.53 -11.67
CA MET A 276 9.60 25.46 -10.55
C MET A 276 9.07 26.84 -10.99
N PRO A 277 8.20 27.52 -10.21
CA PRO A 277 7.74 28.87 -10.56
C PRO A 277 8.85 29.91 -10.44
N ASP A 278 8.93 30.84 -11.41
CA ASP A 278 9.89 31.95 -11.44
C ASP A 278 10.02 32.71 -10.09
N GLU A 279 8.88 32.96 -9.42
CA GLU A 279 8.87 33.66 -8.14
C GLU A 279 9.49 32.82 -7.02
N TRP A 280 9.26 31.51 -7.06
CA TRP A 280 9.84 30.61 -6.07
C TRP A 280 11.35 30.50 -6.26
N GLU A 281 11.81 30.39 -7.50
CA GLU A 281 13.22 30.35 -7.86
C GLU A 281 13.95 31.61 -7.40
N LYS A 282 13.44 32.80 -7.78
CA LYS A 282 14.00 34.09 -7.36
C LYS A 282 14.11 34.22 -5.84
N LYS A 283 13.08 33.73 -5.12
CA LYS A 283 13.06 33.74 -3.65
C LYS A 283 14.13 32.84 -3.05
N ASN A 284 14.48 31.75 -3.73
CA ASN A 284 15.44 30.75 -3.26
C ASN A 284 16.84 30.91 -3.91
N GLY A 285 17.06 32.00 -4.70
CA GLY A 285 18.36 32.32 -5.30
C GLY A 285 18.70 31.44 -6.51
N LEU A 286 17.68 30.90 -7.18
CA LEU A 286 17.80 30.17 -8.44
C LEU A 286 17.54 31.08 -9.65
N ASN A 287 17.79 30.56 -10.86
CA ASN A 287 17.69 31.34 -12.10
C ASN A 287 16.49 30.92 -12.95
N PRO A 288 15.38 31.68 -13.03
CA PRO A 288 14.18 31.33 -13.81
C PRO A 288 14.38 31.21 -15.34
N ASN A 289 15.60 31.25 -15.83
CA ASN A 289 15.93 31.08 -17.25
C ASN A 289 16.97 29.95 -17.46
N ASP A 290 17.19 29.12 -16.45
CA ASP A 290 18.14 28.00 -16.52
C ASP A 290 17.52 26.68 -16.09
N PRO A 291 16.92 25.90 -16.99
CA PRO A 291 16.22 24.67 -16.64
C PRO A 291 17.15 23.60 -16.05
N ALA A 292 18.47 23.80 -16.09
CA ALA A 292 19.41 22.84 -15.52
C ALA A 292 19.49 22.95 -13.99
N ASP A 293 19.15 24.07 -13.41
CA ASP A 293 19.25 24.28 -11.98
C ASP A 293 18.17 23.51 -11.17
N GLY A 294 17.07 23.10 -11.82
CA GLY A 294 16.07 22.20 -11.23
C GLY A 294 16.63 20.83 -10.84
N THR A 295 17.62 20.35 -11.54
CA THR A 295 18.19 18.99 -11.39
C THR A 295 19.42 18.94 -10.48
N VAL A 296 19.91 20.07 -9.97
CA VAL A 296 21.09 20.12 -9.11
C VAL A 296 20.72 20.15 -7.61
N TYR A 297 21.68 19.78 -6.77
CA TYR A 297 21.56 19.72 -5.31
C TYR A 297 22.03 21.02 -4.65
N GLY A 298 21.45 22.17 -5.08
CA GLY A 298 21.85 23.50 -4.61
C GLY A 298 21.26 23.88 -3.25
N LEU A 299 19.97 23.58 -3.06
CA LEU A 299 19.24 23.91 -1.83
C LEU A 299 19.27 22.80 -0.78
N SER A 300 19.55 21.58 -1.17
CA SER A 300 19.67 20.40 -0.31
C SER A 300 20.84 19.53 -0.77
N LYS A 301 21.41 18.74 0.16
CA LYS A 301 22.39 17.69 -0.17
C LYS A 301 21.73 16.36 -0.56
N GLU A 302 20.46 16.20 -0.26
CA GLU A 302 19.72 14.96 -0.39
C GLU A 302 18.68 15.01 -1.52
N TYR A 303 18.22 16.21 -1.87
CA TYR A 303 17.16 16.44 -2.86
C TYR A 303 17.60 17.45 -3.91
N THR A 304 17.19 17.25 -5.14
CA THR A 304 17.34 18.26 -6.20
C THR A 304 16.50 19.49 -5.87
N ASN A 305 16.79 20.63 -6.50
CA ASN A 305 16.05 21.87 -6.26
C ASN A 305 14.55 21.71 -6.59
N LEU A 306 14.21 20.98 -7.67
CA LEU A 306 12.82 20.65 -8.01
C LEU A 306 12.15 19.81 -6.91
N GLU A 307 12.83 18.81 -6.36
CA GLU A 307 12.29 18.00 -5.26
C GLU A 307 12.09 18.84 -3.98
N VAL A 308 13.01 19.78 -3.71
CA VAL A 308 12.86 20.74 -2.59
C VAL A 308 11.61 21.61 -2.81
N TYR A 309 11.39 22.10 -4.04
CA TYR A 309 10.18 22.83 -4.38
C TYR A 309 8.91 21.98 -4.15
N MET A 310 8.86 20.77 -4.73
CA MET A 310 7.72 19.87 -4.60
C MET A 310 7.41 19.56 -3.14
N ASN A 311 8.44 19.24 -2.33
CA ASN A 311 8.29 19.01 -0.90
C ASN A 311 7.77 20.25 -0.17
N SER A 312 8.19 21.47 -0.56
CA SER A 312 7.75 22.72 0.06
C SER A 312 6.24 22.95 -0.03
N LEU A 313 5.59 22.42 -1.08
CA LEU A 313 4.15 22.53 -1.28
C LEU A 313 3.34 21.80 -0.20
N VAL A 314 3.88 20.76 0.39
CA VAL A 314 3.19 19.88 1.35
C VAL A 314 3.81 19.88 2.75
N ASN A 315 5.00 20.42 2.95
CA ASN A 315 5.68 20.42 4.24
C ASN A 315 4.84 20.97 5.40
N HIS A 316 3.98 21.97 5.13
CA HIS A 316 3.09 22.54 6.12
C HIS A 316 1.97 21.59 6.59
N LEU A 317 1.70 20.53 5.85
CA LEU A 317 0.69 19.50 6.18
C LEU A 317 1.24 18.46 7.15
N PHE A 318 2.54 18.23 7.13
CA PHE A 318 3.17 17.23 7.99
C PHE A 318 3.61 17.83 9.32
N PRO A 319 3.47 17.08 10.44
CA PRO A 319 3.97 17.51 11.73
C PRO A 319 5.48 17.81 11.62
N GLN A 320 5.87 19.02 11.97
CA GLN A 320 7.30 19.36 12.11
C GLN A 320 7.88 18.52 13.23
N LYS A 321 9.04 17.90 12.97
CA LYS A 321 9.75 17.08 13.96
C LYS A 321 10.27 17.92 15.12
#